data_f817cae953a6a17e28d0e0267288f381
#
_entry.id   f817cae953a6a17e28d0e0267288f381
#
_cell.length_a   1.000
_cell.length_b   1.000
_cell.length_c   1.000
_cell.angle_alpha   90.00
_cell.angle_beta   90.00
_cell.angle_gamma   90.00
#
_symmetry.space_group_name_H-M   'P 1'
#
loop_
_entity.id
_entity.type
_entity.pdbx_description
1 polymer ?
#
loop_
_entity_poly.entity_id
_entity_poly.type
_entity_poly.pdbx_seq_one_letter_code
_entity_poly.pdbx_strand_id
1 'polypeptide(L)'
;MDRRLTPFSGQVAHVSLKDMVRAERFTEGEPAAVAVPLADLLSSPGGARDRQLLMGDAFLVIDRCDGHAFGQSAKDGYCGWVAEEALGPAAQPTHVVAVPATHLYPEPRVQARELAGLSFGARVVVIGEARNFLETTAGWCPAMHLRPVDAPFDDPVEVARLFFGTPYLWGGNSRAGIDCSGLAQAALLACGIDCPGDSDLQQRIGTEVAEGDLRRGDLLFWKGHVAIAVDAERMIHATGYVMGVIEEEIATAVARITAEGGGPVVARRRP
;
A
#
# COMPACT_ATOMS: atom_id res chain seq x y z
N MET A 1 -4.82 -11.00 -20.25
CA MET A 1 -5.07 -10.80 -18.80
C MET A 1 -3.94 -9.96 -18.24
N ASP A 2 -4.23 -9.09 -17.27
CA ASP A 2 -3.20 -8.30 -16.60
C ASP A 2 -2.51 -9.19 -15.54
N ARG A 3 -1.17 -9.37 -15.66
CA ARG A 3 -0.40 -10.23 -14.73
C ARG A 3 -0.54 -9.78 -13.27
N ARG A 4 -0.72 -8.47 -13.06
CA ARG A 4 -0.82 -7.87 -11.73
C ARG A 4 -2.07 -8.31 -10.97
N LEU A 5 -3.11 -8.74 -11.69
CA LEU A 5 -4.42 -9.12 -11.14
C LEU A 5 -4.79 -10.58 -11.46
N THR A 6 -3.87 -11.33 -12.09
CA THR A 6 -4.11 -12.70 -12.49
C THR A 6 -3.31 -13.64 -11.57
N PRO A 7 -3.96 -14.40 -10.67
CA PRO A 7 -3.29 -15.30 -9.75
C PRO A 7 -2.76 -16.57 -10.44
N PHE A 8 -1.75 -16.37 -11.32
CA PHE A 8 -1.10 -17.38 -12.13
C PHE A 8 0.41 -17.09 -12.23
N SER A 9 1.24 -18.00 -11.70
CA SER A 9 2.70 -17.87 -11.68
C SER A 9 3.36 -18.11 -13.05
N GLY A 10 2.61 -18.61 -14.02
CA GLY A 10 3.11 -19.19 -15.27
C GLY A 10 3.09 -20.72 -15.28
N GLN A 11 3.07 -21.36 -14.12
CA GLN A 11 2.99 -22.81 -13.92
C GLN A 11 1.77 -23.21 -13.11
N VAL A 12 1.56 -22.58 -11.96
CA VAL A 12 0.46 -22.85 -11.03
C VAL A 12 -0.54 -21.69 -11.03
N ALA A 13 -1.82 -22.01 -11.11
CA ALA A 13 -2.90 -21.04 -11.09
C ALA A 13 -3.85 -21.28 -9.92
N HIS A 14 -4.47 -20.21 -9.44
CA HIS A 14 -5.60 -20.33 -8.52
C HIS A 14 -6.78 -20.99 -9.19
N VAL A 15 -7.56 -21.80 -8.45
CA VAL A 15 -8.72 -22.57 -8.98
C VAL A 15 -9.77 -21.69 -9.67
N SER A 16 -9.89 -20.40 -9.33
CA SER A 16 -10.78 -19.44 -9.99
C SER A 16 -10.47 -19.23 -11.48
N LEU A 17 -9.26 -19.61 -11.92
CA LEU A 17 -8.83 -19.50 -13.31
C LEU A 17 -8.98 -20.80 -14.11
N LYS A 18 -9.62 -21.86 -13.55
CA LYS A 18 -9.98 -23.05 -14.31
C LYS A 18 -10.76 -22.64 -15.55
N ASP A 19 -10.43 -23.27 -16.67
CA ASP A 19 -11.01 -22.99 -18.00
C ASP A 19 -10.64 -21.61 -18.60
N MET A 20 -9.92 -20.76 -17.88
CA MET A 20 -9.47 -19.44 -18.35
C MET A 20 -7.99 -19.42 -18.76
N VAL A 21 -7.15 -20.22 -18.10
CA VAL A 21 -5.73 -20.36 -18.38
C VAL A 21 -5.33 -21.83 -18.47
N ARG A 22 -4.23 -22.08 -19.19
CA ARG A 22 -3.58 -23.40 -19.18
C ARG A 22 -2.47 -23.39 -18.14
N ALA A 23 -2.64 -24.15 -17.07
CA ALA A 23 -1.68 -24.28 -15.97
C ALA A 23 -1.31 -25.76 -15.77
N GLU A 24 -0.12 -26.03 -15.23
CA GLU A 24 0.31 -27.38 -14.87
C GLU A 24 -0.47 -27.89 -13.66
N ARG A 25 -0.81 -27.00 -12.73
CA ARG A 25 -1.57 -27.30 -11.51
C ARG A 25 -2.49 -26.14 -11.13
N PHE A 26 -3.63 -26.48 -10.53
CA PHE A 26 -4.55 -25.53 -9.91
C PHE A 26 -4.61 -25.75 -8.40
N THR A 27 -4.70 -24.68 -7.61
CA THR A 27 -4.71 -24.70 -6.15
C THR A 27 -5.69 -23.67 -5.59
N GLU A 28 -6.24 -23.94 -4.40
CA GLU A 28 -6.97 -22.95 -3.60
C GLU A 28 -6.03 -21.91 -2.97
N GLY A 29 -4.72 -22.19 -2.97
CA GLY A 29 -3.74 -21.38 -2.29
C GLY A 29 -3.61 -21.68 -0.81
N GLU A 30 -2.57 -21.13 -0.20
CA GLU A 30 -2.25 -21.25 1.23
C GLU A 30 -2.29 -19.85 1.86
N PRO A 31 -3.19 -19.61 2.83
CA PRO A 31 -3.25 -18.33 3.52
C PRO A 31 -1.97 -18.06 4.32
N ALA A 32 -1.40 -16.87 4.13
CA ALA A 32 -0.23 -16.39 4.85
C ALA A 32 -0.41 -14.90 5.20
N ALA A 33 0.52 -14.34 5.95
CA ALA A 33 0.63 -12.92 6.20
C ALA A 33 2.09 -12.47 6.13
N VAL A 34 2.33 -11.22 5.79
CA VAL A 34 3.67 -10.62 5.86
C VAL A 34 4.11 -10.53 7.32
N ALA A 35 5.22 -11.18 7.65
CA ALA A 35 5.76 -11.30 9.02
C ALA A 35 6.90 -10.30 9.30
N VAL A 36 7.46 -9.69 8.27
CA VAL A 36 8.52 -8.66 8.39
C VAL A 36 7.92 -7.26 8.29
N PRO A 37 8.61 -6.21 8.78
CA PRO A 37 8.09 -4.83 8.70
C PRO A 37 7.71 -4.37 7.30
N LEU A 38 8.48 -4.80 6.29
CA LEU A 38 8.31 -4.42 4.88
C LEU A 38 8.85 -5.53 3.98
N ALA A 39 8.06 -5.97 3.01
CA ALA A 39 8.45 -6.95 2.01
C ALA A 39 8.26 -6.39 0.60
N ASP A 40 9.22 -6.62 -0.29
CA ASP A 40 9.07 -6.30 -1.70
C ASP A 40 8.18 -7.34 -2.40
N LEU A 41 7.22 -6.88 -3.19
CA LEU A 41 6.45 -7.68 -4.13
C LEU A 41 7.09 -7.52 -5.50
N LEU A 42 7.62 -8.61 -6.04
CA LEU A 42 8.48 -8.64 -7.21
C LEU A 42 7.74 -9.17 -8.45
N SER A 43 8.18 -8.75 -9.63
CA SER A 43 7.64 -9.22 -10.92
C SER A 43 8.02 -10.67 -11.27
N SER A 44 9.13 -11.16 -10.70
CA SER A 44 9.65 -12.53 -10.80
C SER A 44 10.54 -12.83 -9.60
N PRO A 45 10.90 -14.09 -9.31
CA PRO A 45 11.88 -14.41 -8.26
C PRO A 45 13.18 -13.64 -8.46
N GLY A 46 13.57 -12.84 -7.46
CA GLY A 46 14.75 -11.96 -7.51
C GLY A 46 14.68 -10.84 -8.57
N GLY A 47 13.51 -10.60 -9.16
CA GLY A 47 13.30 -9.59 -10.20
C GLY A 47 13.06 -8.18 -9.69
N ALA A 48 12.56 -7.31 -10.57
CA ALA A 48 12.26 -5.93 -10.22
C ALA A 48 11.09 -5.84 -9.23
N ARG A 49 11.18 -4.88 -8.32
CA ARG A 49 10.07 -4.55 -7.42
C ARG A 49 8.94 -3.89 -8.19
N ASP A 50 7.75 -4.47 -8.08
CA ASP A 50 6.50 -3.84 -8.50
C ASP A 50 5.95 -2.95 -7.38
N ARG A 51 5.84 -3.49 -6.17
CA ARG A 51 5.27 -2.82 -4.99
C ARG A 51 5.89 -3.31 -3.68
N GLN A 52 5.41 -2.78 -2.57
CA GLN A 52 5.75 -3.26 -1.22
C GLN A 52 4.50 -3.68 -0.45
N LEU A 53 4.66 -4.67 0.41
CA LEU A 53 3.69 -5.13 1.38
C LEU A 53 4.19 -4.80 2.79
N LEU A 54 3.27 -4.49 3.68
CA LEU A 54 3.56 -4.14 5.07
C LEU A 54 3.30 -5.34 6.00
N MET A 55 3.93 -5.34 7.16
CA MET A 55 3.64 -6.32 8.22
C MET A 55 2.12 -6.46 8.44
N GLY A 56 1.66 -7.71 8.49
CA GLY A 56 0.25 -8.06 8.67
C GLY A 56 -0.63 -7.99 7.42
N ASP A 57 -0.09 -7.57 6.26
CA ASP A 57 -0.83 -7.71 4.99
C ASP A 57 -1.08 -9.19 4.70
N ALA A 58 -2.35 -9.55 4.48
CA ALA A 58 -2.73 -10.91 4.14
C ALA A 58 -2.32 -11.24 2.70
N PHE A 59 -1.79 -12.44 2.51
CA PHE A 59 -1.26 -12.92 1.24
C PHE A 59 -1.68 -14.36 0.98
N LEU A 60 -2.24 -14.64 -0.19
CA LEU A 60 -2.60 -16.00 -0.60
C LEU A 60 -1.46 -16.58 -1.44
N VAL A 61 -0.70 -17.52 -0.90
CA VAL A 61 0.38 -18.19 -1.62
C VAL A 61 -0.19 -19.22 -2.59
N ILE A 62 0.21 -19.15 -3.85
CA ILE A 62 -0.27 -20.00 -4.95
C ILE A 62 0.84 -20.92 -5.44
N ASP A 63 2.09 -20.43 -5.47
CA ASP A 63 3.23 -21.17 -5.97
C ASP A 63 4.50 -20.83 -5.17
N ARG A 64 5.53 -21.68 -5.25
CA ARG A 64 6.85 -21.45 -4.65
C ARG A 64 7.94 -21.82 -5.62
N CYS A 65 8.93 -20.94 -5.77
CA CYS A 65 10.07 -21.13 -6.65
C CYS A 65 11.27 -20.32 -6.15
N ASP A 66 12.45 -20.93 -6.09
CA ASP A 66 13.72 -20.28 -5.78
C ASP A 66 13.70 -19.39 -4.54
N GLY A 67 13.12 -19.90 -3.42
CA GLY A 67 13.03 -19.17 -2.14
C GLY A 67 12.02 -18.01 -2.14
N HIS A 68 11.15 -17.94 -3.16
CA HIS A 68 10.07 -16.96 -3.27
C HIS A 68 8.71 -17.67 -3.35
N ALA A 69 7.70 -17.00 -2.82
CA ALA A 69 6.30 -17.40 -2.94
C ALA A 69 5.57 -16.46 -3.92
N PHE A 70 4.96 -17.02 -4.96
CA PHE A 70 4.01 -16.31 -5.79
C PHE A 70 2.64 -16.34 -5.14
N GLY A 71 1.97 -15.22 -5.16
CA GLY A 71 0.61 -15.16 -4.62
C GLY A 71 -0.08 -13.84 -4.89
N GLN A 72 -1.16 -13.65 -4.15
CA GLN A 72 -2.04 -12.51 -4.28
C GLN A 72 -2.21 -11.78 -2.94
N SER A 73 -1.98 -10.48 -2.93
CA SER A 73 -2.27 -9.58 -1.82
C SER A 73 -3.78 -9.44 -1.66
N ALA A 74 -4.29 -9.63 -0.44
CA ALA A 74 -5.73 -9.56 -0.18
C ALA A 74 -6.27 -8.12 -0.19
N LYS A 75 -5.42 -7.10 0.06
CA LYS A 75 -5.86 -5.71 0.16
C LYS A 75 -6.26 -5.09 -1.17
N ASP A 76 -5.72 -5.60 -2.29
CA ASP A 76 -5.89 -4.98 -3.61
C ASP A 76 -5.91 -6.00 -4.77
N GLY A 77 -5.76 -7.29 -4.48
CA GLY A 77 -5.71 -8.34 -5.49
C GLY A 77 -4.42 -8.38 -6.29
N TYR A 78 -3.39 -7.61 -5.92
CA TYR A 78 -2.14 -7.55 -6.67
C TYR A 78 -1.35 -8.85 -6.55
N CYS A 79 -0.91 -9.40 -7.69
CA CYS A 79 -0.16 -10.65 -7.79
C CYS A 79 1.32 -10.40 -8.01
N GLY A 80 2.17 -11.17 -7.35
CA GLY A 80 3.62 -11.09 -7.50
C GLY A 80 4.35 -12.09 -6.61
N TRP A 81 5.67 -11.96 -6.58
CA TRP A 81 6.57 -12.82 -5.83
C TRP A 81 7.08 -12.10 -4.58
N VAL A 82 7.06 -12.77 -3.45
CA VAL A 82 7.60 -12.28 -2.17
C VAL A 82 8.65 -13.28 -1.69
N ALA A 83 9.72 -12.81 -1.06
CA ALA A 83 10.68 -13.69 -0.41
C ALA A 83 9.94 -14.60 0.61
N GLU A 84 10.13 -15.90 0.53
CA GLU A 84 9.38 -16.87 1.35
C GLU A 84 9.60 -16.65 2.85
N GLU A 85 10.79 -16.23 3.23
CA GLU A 85 11.17 -15.87 4.61
C GLU A 85 10.45 -14.61 5.14
N ALA A 86 9.87 -13.80 4.26
CA ALA A 86 9.09 -12.62 4.66
C ALA A 86 7.64 -12.97 5.06
N LEU A 87 7.22 -14.20 4.80
CA LEU A 87 5.87 -14.67 5.10
C LEU A 87 5.84 -15.50 6.38
N GLY A 88 4.74 -15.39 7.11
CA GLY A 88 4.41 -16.17 8.27
C GLY A 88 2.97 -16.70 8.23
N PRO A 89 2.51 -17.36 9.31
CA PRO A 89 1.14 -17.84 9.39
C PRO A 89 0.13 -16.73 9.17
N ALA A 90 -1.00 -17.07 8.53
CA ALA A 90 -2.14 -16.15 8.41
C ALA A 90 -2.60 -15.69 9.80
N ALA A 91 -2.90 -14.40 9.92
CA ALA A 91 -3.36 -13.80 11.16
C ALA A 91 -4.57 -12.88 10.88
N GLN A 92 -5.35 -12.63 11.93
CA GLN A 92 -6.44 -11.66 11.90
C GLN A 92 -6.00 -10.41 12.67
N PRO A 93 -5.50 -9.37 12.00
CA PRO A 93 -5.06 -8.15 12.67
C PRO A 93 -6.21 -7.48 13.41
N THR A 94 -5.91 -6.99 14.62
CA THR A 94 -6.86 -6.23 15.44
C THR A 94 -6.61 -4.73 15.38
N HIS A 95 -5.36 -4.33 15.11
CA HIS A 95 -4.93 -2.93 15.07
C HIS A 95 -4.05 -2.64 13.85
N VAL A 96 -4.01 -1.37 13.49
CA VAL A 96 -3.17 -0.81 12.42
C VAL A 96 -2.34 0.35 12.96
N VAL A 97 -1.12 0.51 12.46
CA VAL A 97 -0.27 1.68 12.76
C VAL A 97 -0.91 2.92 12.15
N ALA A 98 -1.25 3.89 12.98
CA ALA A 98 -2.01 5.10 12.64
C ALA A 98 -1.16 6.40 12.66
N VAL A 99 0.14 6.26 12.87
CA VAL A 99 1.14 7.35 12.85
C VAL A 99 2.15 7.10 11.71
N PRO A 100 2.92 8.10 11.26
CA PRO A 100 3.84 7.93 10.13
C PRO A 100 4.79 6.73 10.27
N ALA A 101 5.33 6.52 11.47
CA ALA A 101 6.17 5.38 11.81
C ALA A 101 6.14 5.13 13.32
N THR A 102 6.40 3.89 13.71
CA THR A 102 6.53 3.47 15.12
C THR A 102 7.55 2.36 15.24
N HIS A 103 7.74 1.84 16.46
CA HIS A 103 8.67 0.76 16.74
C HIS A 103 7.99 -0.35 17.54
N LEU A 104 8.47 -1.56 17.36
CA LEU A 104 8.21 -2.70 18.22
C LEU A 104 9.34 -2.81 19.26
N TYR A 105 8.98 -3.10 20.49
CA TYR A 105 9.91 -3.25 21.62
C TYR A 105 9.79 -4.64 22.24
N PRO A 106 10.86 -5.19 22.85
CA PRO A 106 10.79 -6.48 23.55
C PRO A 106 10.03 -6.39 24.89
N GLU A 107 9.87 -5.18 25.43
CA GLU A 107 9.20 -4.92 26.72
C GLU A 107 8.53 -3.52 26.67
N PRO A 108 7.49 -3.25 27.52
CA PRO A 108 6.76 -1.98 27.51
C PRO A 108 7.55 -0.85 28.19
N ARG A 109 8.67 -0.47 27.58
CA ARG A 109 9.60 0.53 28.12
C ARG A 109 10.29 1.31 26.99
N VAL A 110 10.23 2.63 27.04
CA VAL A 110 10.80 3.52 26.01
C VAL A 110 12.32 3.45 25.87
N GLN A 111 13.03 2.96 26.91
CA GLN A 111 14.49 2.82 26.88
C GLN A 111 14.94 1.45 26.35
N ALA A 112 14.00 0.52 26.12
CA ALA A 112 14.34 -0.77 25.51
C ALA A 112 14.83 -0.53 24.06
N ARG A 113 15.81 -1.35 23.64
CA ARG A 113 16.22 -1.33 22.24
C ARG A 113 15.08 -1.91 21.38
N GLU A 114 14.72 -1.22 20.33
CA GLU A 114 13.68 -1.64 19.40
C GLU A 114 14.03 -2.96 18.71
N LEU A 115 13.00 -3.75 18.43
CA LEU A 115 13.09 -4.97 17.62
C LEU A 115 13.02 -4.64 16.13
N ALA A 116 12.10 -3.72 15.78
CA ALA A 116 11.86 -3.31 14.39
C ALA A 116 11.13 -1.96 14.33
N GLY A 117 11.26 -1.26 13.20
CA GLY A 117 10.43 -0.12 12.85
C GLY A 117 9.21 -0.56 12.02
N LEU A 118 8.05 0.02 12.27
CA LEU A 118 6.83 -0.18 11.48
C LEU A 118 6.40 1.13 10.84
N SER A 119 5.88 1.04 9.62
CA SER A 119 5.29 2.16 8.88
C SER A 119 3.80 2.29 9.14
N PHE A 120 3.24 3.47 8.87
CA PHE A 120 1.80 3.68 8.73
C PHE A 120 1.16 2.56 7.90
N GLY A 121 0.03 2.05 8.33
CA GLY A 121 -0.70 0.98 7.66
C GLY A 121 -0.26 -0.44 7.99
N ALA A 122 0.91 -0.66 8.65
CA ALA A 122 1.30 -1.97 9.15
C ALA A 122 0.27 -2.47 10.18
N ARG A 123 -0.05 -3.76 10.14
CA ARG A 123 -1.13 -4.37 10.93
C ARG A 123 -0.58 -5.35 11.94
N VAL A 124 -1.15 -5.36 13.13
CA VAL A 124 -0.71 -6.21 14.23
C VAL A 124 -1.88 -6.86 14.96
N VAL A 125 -1.60 -7.99 15.61
CA VAL A 125 -2.56 -8.66 16.51
C VAL A 125 -2.20 -8.24 17.93
N VAL A 126 -3.06 -7.47 18.59
CA VAL A 126 -2.92 -7.11 20.00
C VAL A 126 -3.45 -8.25 20.87
N ILE A 127 -2.65 -8.64 21.88
CA ILE A 127 -2.93 -9.74 22.79
C ILE A 127 -2.93 -9.31 24.27
N GLY A 128 -2.51 -8.09 24.58
CA GLY A 128 -2.47 -7.56 25.92
C GLY A 128 -2.11 -6.08 25.96
N GLU A 129 -2.06 -5.53 27.17
CA GLU A 129 -1.66 -4.16 27.40
C GLU A 129 -0.87 -4.00 28.71
N ALA A 130 0.09 -3.09 28.74
CA ALA A 130 0.78 -2.70 29.95
C ALA A 130 1.26 -1.25 29.84
N ARG A 131 0.93 -0.42 30.84
CA ARG A 131 1.26 1.03 30.86
C ARG A 131 0.65 1.71 29.61
N ASN A 132 1.52 2.37 28.82
CA ASN A 132 1.14 3.07 27.58
C ASN A 132 1.52 2.25 26.32
N PHE A 133 1.61 0.93 26.44
CA PHE A 133 1.94 0.01 25.34
C PHE A 133 0.87 -1.05 25.19
N LEU A 134 0.66 -1.48 23.95
CA LEU A 134 -0.08 -2.69 23.61
C LEU A 134 0.91 -3.81 23.29
N GLU A 135 0.66 -4.98 23.89
CA GLU A 135 1.37 -6.21 23.56
C GLU A 135 0.81 -6.77 22.24
N THR A 136 1.70 -7.04 21.32
CA THR A 136 1.33 -7.68 20.04
C THR A 136 2.06 -9.01 19.93
N THR A 137 1.64 -9.87 19.00
CA THR A 137 2.35 -11.12 18.70
C THR A 137 3.79 -10.90 18.20
N ALA A 138 4.17 -9.66 17.83
CA ALA A 138 5.49 -9.32 17.33
C ALA A 138 6.33 -8.47 18.31
N GLY A 139 5.78 -8.12 19.46
CA GLY A 139 6.41 -7.26 20.47
C GLY A 139 5.49 -6.14 20.95
N TRP A 140 6.01 -5.23 21.77
CA TRP A 140 5.27 -4.13 22.36
C TRP A 140 5.30 -2.89 21.46
N CYS A 141 4.15 -2.27 21.25
CA CYS A 141 4.02 -1.02 20.49
C CYS A 141 3.36 0.07 21.36
N PRO A 142 3.77 1.35 21.27
CA PRO A 142 3.09 2.43 21.99
C PRO A 142 1.60 2.45 21.63
N ALA A 143 0.73 2.41 22.65
CA ALA A 143 -0.73 2.30 22.45
C ALA A 143 -1.30 3.44 21.60
N MET A 144 -0.80 4.66 21.79
CA MET A 144 -1.23 5.86 21.04
C MET A 144 -0.84 5.83 19.55
N HIS A 145 0.00 4.90 19.11
CA HIS A 145 0.40 4.73 17.72
C HIS A 145 -0.46 3.71 16.96
N LEU A 146 -1.32 2.99 17.69
CA LEU A 146 -2.18 1.96 17.13
C LEU A 146 -3.64 2.38 17.15
N ARG A 147 -4.38 1.97 16.14
CA ARG A 147 -5.82 2.20 15.99
C ARG A 147 -6.50 0.86 15.69
N PRO A 148 -7.71 0.58 16.22
CA PRO A 148 -8.47 -0.60 15.81
C PRO A 148 -8.70 -0.63 14.29
N VAL A 149 -8.64 -1.83 13.67
CA VAL A 149 -8.81 -1.97 12.22
C VAL A 149 -10.20 -1.60 11.72
N ASP A 150 -11.21 -1.63 12.59
CA ASP A 150 -12.59 -1.25 12.32
C ASP A 150 -12.90 0.23 12.59
N ALA A 151 -11.88 1.03 12.91
CA ALA A 151 -12.00 2.47 13.12
C ALA A 151 -11.25 3.24 12.01
N PRO A 152 -11.81 3.40 10.79
CA PRO A 152 -11.16 4.08 9.69
C PRO A 152 -10.92 5.57 9.97
N PHE A 153 -10.06 6.20 9.18
CA PHE A 153 -9.92 7.65 9.12
C PHE A 153 -11.07 8.24 8.30
N ASP A 154 -11.34 9.53 8.50
CA ASP A 154 -12.46 10.22 7.82
C ASP A 154 -12.00 11.02 6.59
N ASP A 155 -10.70 11.30 6.47
CA ASP A 155 -10.16 12.21 5.46
C ASP A 155 -8.85 11.68 4.86
N PRO A 156 -8.86 11.28 3.57
CA PRO A 156 -7.67 10.75 2.90
C PRO A 156 -6.56 11.80 2.73
N VAL A 157 -6.88 13.09 2.71
CA VAL A 157 -5.87 14.15 2.62
C VAL A 157 -5.07 14.24 3.92
N GLU A 158 -5.73 14.15 5.09
CA GLU A 158 -5.01 14.13 6.37
C GLU A 158 -4.11 12.88 6.49
N VAL A 159 -4.57 11.74 5.99
CA VAL A 159 -3.71 10.54 5.93
C VAL A 159 -2.52 10.75 4.98
N ALA A 160 -2.74 11.31 3.79
CA ALA A 160 -1.65 11.60 2.85
C ALA A 160 -0.61 12.56 3.46
N ARG A 161 -1.05 13.53 4.27
CA ARG A 161 -0.19 14.48 4.99
C ARG A 161 0.74 13.82 6.00
N LEU A 162 0.39 12.65 6.54
CA LEU A 162 1.29 11.88 7.40
C LEU A 162 2.58 11.46 6.68
N PHE A 163 2.58 11.46 5.36
CA PHE A 163 3.74 11.11 4.53
C PHE A 163 4.59 12.31 4.09
N PHE A 164 4.29 13.53 4.54
CA PHE A 164 5.16 14.67 4.23
C PHE A 164 6.62 14.38 4.58
N GLY A 165 7.53 14.72 3.66
CA GLY A 165 8.96 14.47 3.79
C GLY A 165 9.37 13.01 3.60
N THR A 166 8.43 12.11 3.23
CA THR A 166 8.79 10.76 2.78
C THR A 166 9.47 10.85 1.42
N PRO A 167 10.63 10.20 1.23
CA PRO A 167 11.29 10.13 -0.08
C PRO A 167 10.40 9.45 -1.12
N TYR A 168 10.49 9.90 -2.38
CA TYR A 168 9.90 9.15 -3.48
C TYR A 168 10.67 7.86 -3.71
N LEU A 169 9.95 6.76 -3.80
CA LEU A 169 10.52 5.45 -4.11
C LEU A 169 9.56 4.70 -5.03
N TRP A 170 10.04 4.35 -6.23
CA TRP A 170 9.23 3.58 -7.19
C TRP A 170 8.77 2.24 -6.60
N GLY A 171 7.47 1.97 -6.62
CA GLY A 171 6.86 0.80 -5.99
C GLY A 171 6.86 0.84 -4.46
N GLY A 172 7.25 1.95 -3.84
CA GLY A 172 7.27 2.10 -2.39
C GLY A 172 5.87 2.26 -1.79
N ASN A 173 5.64 1.67 -0.62
CA ASN A 173 4.39 1.73 0.14
C ASN A 173 4.62 2.02 1.64
N SER A 174 5.71 2.68 2.00
CA SER A 174 6.08 2.90 3.41
C SER A 174 6.58 4.32 3.70
N ARG A 175 6.75 4.65 4.97
CA ARG A 175 7.39 5.90 5.40
C ARG A 175 8.87 5.99 5.02
N ALA A 176 9.53 4.86 4.72
CA ALA A 176 10.90 4.84 4.22
C ALA A 176 11.00 5.25 2.74
N GLY A 177 9.91 5.10 1.99
CA GLY A 177 9.77 5.52 0.61
C GLY A 177 8.39 5.17 0.07
N ILE A 178 7.80 6.08 -0.72
CA ILE A 178 6.47 5.91 -1.28
C ILE A 178 6.38 6.48 -2.69
N ASP A 179 5.62 5.84 -3.58
CA ASP A 179 5.30 6.41 -4.88
C ASP A 179 3.91 7.08 -4.90
N CYS A 180 3.54 7.67 -6.04
CA CYS A 180 2.28 8.40 -6.17
C CYS A 180 1.05 7.51 -5.93
N SER A 181 1.03 6.32 -6.49
CA SER A 181 -0.07 5.35 -6.33
C SER A 181 -0.07 4.72 -4.94
N GLY A 182 1.10 4.50 -4.35
CA GLY A 182 1.23 4.04 -2.97
C GLY A 182 0.68 5.04 -1.96
N LEU A 183 0.92 6.35 -2.17
CA LEU A 183 0.36 7.41 -1.35
C LEU A 183 -1.17 7.46 -1.44
N ALA A 184 -1.71 7.43 -2.66
CA ALA A 184 -3.16 7.40 -2.89
C ALA A 184 -3.79 6.16 -2.28
N GLN A 185 -3.17 4.98 -2.47
CA GLN A 185 -3.64 3.72 -1.88
C GLN A 185 -3.63 3.75 -0.35
N ALA A 186 -2.54 4.19 0.28
CA ALA A 186 -2.44 4.27 1.73
C ALA A 186 -3.52 5.20 2.33
N ALA A 187 -3.75 6.35 1.68
CA ALA A 187 -4.75 7.31 2.11
C ALA A 187 -6.18 6.76 2.01
N LEU A 188 -6.54 6.15 0.89
CA LEU A 188 -7.89 5.63 0.67
C LEU A 188 -8.18 4.39 1.52
N LEU A 189 -7.27 3.41 1.57
CA LEU A 189 -7.45 2.19 2.38
C LEU A 189 -7.59 2.53 3.88
N ALA A 190 -6.88 3.54 4.38
CA ALA A 190 -7.01 3.99 5.76
C ALA A 190 -8.39 4.60 6.06
N CYS A 191 -9.07 5.12 5.03
CA CYS A 191 -10.44 5.62 5.12
C CYS A 191 -11.51 4.54 4.80
N GLY A 192 -11.10 3.27 4.65
CA GLY A 192 -12.02 2.18 4.32
C GLY A 192 -12.51 2.18 2.88
N ILE A 193 -11.81 2.87 1.99
CA ILE A 193 -12.11 2.95 0.55
C ILE A 193 -11.17 2.00 -0.19
N ASP A 194 -11.72 1.03 -0.92
CA ASP A 194 -10.95 0.09 -1.72
C ASP A 194 -10.14 0.82 -2.80
N CYS A 195 -8.85 0.51 -2.89
CA CYS A 195 -7.94 1.17 -3.81
C CYS A 195 -6.93 0.18 -4.40
N PRO A 196 -6.89 0.01 -5.74
CA PRO A 196 -5.89 -0.80 -6.41
C PRO A 196 -4.46 -0.26 -6.24
N GLY A 197 -3.49 -1.09 -6.60
CA GLY A 197 -2.08 -0.79 -6.44
C GLY A 197 -1.54 0.31 -7.32
N ASP A 198 -1.82 0.31 -8.61
CA ASP A 198 -1.18 1.19 -9.60
C ASP A 198 -2.12 2.29 -10.11
N SER A 199 -1.55 3.43 -10.51
CA SER A 199 -2.32 4.62 -10.92
C SER A 199 -3.24 4.37 -12.11
N ASP A 200 -2.87 3.49 -13.06
CA ASP A 200 -3.72 3.12 -14.19
C ASP A 200 -4.94 2.27 -13.78
N LEU A 201 -4.79 1.45 -12.72
CA LEU A 201 -5.90 0.71 -12.12
C LEU A 201 -6.78 1.64 -11.27
N GLN A 202 -6.18 2.58 -10.56
CA GLN A 202 -6.87 3.57 -9.73
C GLN A 202 -7.76 4.53 -10.54
N GLN A 203 -7.49 4.73 -11.83
CA GLN A 203 -8.35 5.52 -12.71
C GLN A 203 -9.79 4.98 -12.85
N ARG A 204 -10.06 3.78 -12.36
CA ARG A 204 -11.37 3.11 -12.48
C ARG A 204 -12.21 3.19 -11.22
N ILE A 205 -11.68 3.74 -10.12
CA ILE A 205 -12.41 3.83 -8.85
C ILE A 205 -13.38 5.02 -8.85
N GLY A 206 -14.43 4.91 -8.04
CA GLY A 206 -15.38 5.97 -7.80
C GLY A 206 -16.10 6.51 -9.03
N THR A 207 -16.44 7.78 -9.01
CA THR A 207 -17.17 8.48 -10.07
C THR A 207 -16.30 9.50 -10.80
N GLU A 208 -16.62 9.78 -12.06
CA GLU A 208 -15.94 10.81 -12.85
C GLU A 208 -16.26 12.21 -12.31
N VAL A 209 -15.24 13.07 -12.27
CA VAL A 209 -15.35 14.46 -11.82
C VAL A 209 -15.06 15.39 -13.00
N ALA A 210 -15.97 16.32 -13.28
CA ALA A 210 -15.79 17.31 -14.32
C ALA A 210 -14.68 18.31 -13.96
N GLU A 211 -14.08 18.92 -14.99
CA GLU A 211 -13.16 20.03 -14.78
C GLU A 211 -13.89 21.21 -14.12
N GLY A 212 -13.33 21.72 -13.01
CA GLY A 212 -13.96 22.78 -12.20
C GLY A 212 -14.79 22.28 -11.02
N ASP A 213 -15.11 20.97 -10.93
CA ASP A 213 -15.87 20.39 -9.82
C ASP A 213 -15.00 19.66 -8.79
N LEU A 214 -13.67 19.88 -8.83
CA LEU A 214 -12.72 19.26 -7.91
C LEU A 214 -13.03 19.62 -6.46
N ARG A 215 -12.97 18.60 -5.60
CA ARG A 215 -13.16 18.72 -4.15
C ARG A 215 -12.06 17.96 -3.42
N ARG A 216 -11.94 18.26 -2.14
CA ARG A 216 -11.05 17.56 -1.23
C ARG A 216 -11.25 16.04 -1.30
N GLY A 217 -10.13 15.30 -1.48
CA GLY A 217 -10.12 13.85 -1.59
C GLY A 217 -10.30 13.32 -3.02
N ASP A 218 -10.66 14.15 -4.00
CA ASP A 218 -10.70 13.73 -5.41
C ASP A 218 -9.30 13.38 -5.92
N LEU A 219 -9.22 12.47 -6.88
CA LEU A 219 -7.97 12.04 -7.50
C LEU A 219 -7.80 12.66 -8.89
N LEU A 220 -6.61 13.15 -9.17
CA LEU A 220 -6.20 13.61 -10.49
C LEU A 220 -5.19 12.64 -11.09
N PHE A 221 -5.36 12.27 -12.36
CA PHE A 221 -4.51 11.31 -13.05
C PHE A 221 -3.83 11.86 -14.27
N TRP A 222 -2.58 11.51 -14.44
CA TRP A 222 -1.79 11.64 -15.66
C TRP A 222 -1.34 10.27 -16.12
N LYS A 223 -0.72 10.17 -17.27
CA LYS A 223 -0.11 8.90 -17.69
C LYS A 223 0.99 8.50 -16.70
N GLY A 224 0.71 7.44 -15.92
CA GLY A 224 1.66 6.91 -14.92
C GLY A 224 1.80 7.74 -13.64
N HIS A 225 0.84 8.65 -13.35
CA HIS A 225 0.89 9.46 -12.14
C HIS A 225 -0.50 9.72 -11.57
N VAL A 226 -0.56 9.92 -10.24
CA VAL A 226 -1.77 10.27 -9.50
C VAL A 226 -1.45 11.26 -8.39
N ALA A 227 -2.41 12.16 -8.13
CA ALA A 227 -2.39 13.09 -7.00
C ALA A 227 -3.76 13.12 -6.31
N ILE A 228 -3.79 13.54 -5.05
CA ILE A 228 -5.01 13.73 -4.25
C ILE A 228 -5.27 15.23 -4.14
N ALA A 229 -6.46 15.70 -4.52
CA ALA A 229 -6.87 17.09 -4.37
C ALA A 229 -7.01 17.43 -2.87
N VAL A 230 -6.29 18.43 -2.41
CA VAL A 230 -6.44 19.01 -1.07
C VAL A 230 -7.68 19.92 -1.03
N ASP A 231 -7.89 20.64 -2.12
CA ASP A 231 -9.04 21.48 -2.44
C ASP A 231 -9.13 21.67 -3.96
N ALA A 232 -9.88 22.66 -4.43
CA ALA A 232 -10.04 22.95 -5.86
C ALA A 232 -8.75 23.48 -6.53
N GLU A 233 -7.78 23.98 -5.76
CA GLU A 233 -6.58 24.68 -6.26
C GLU A 233 -5.29 23.92 -5.93
N ARG A 234 -5.26 23.09 -4.91
CA ARG A 234 -4.08 22.42 -4.38
C ARG A 234 -4.22 20.91 -4.38
N MET A 235 -3.10 20.22 -4.53
CA MET A 235 -3.03 18.77 -4.44
C MET A 235 -1.83 18.31 -3.62
N ILE A 236 -1.88 17.08 -3.11
CA ILE A 236 -0.77 16.36 -2.46
C ILE A 236 -0.42 15.14 -3.28
N HIS A 237 0.87 14.90 -3.50
CA HIS A 237 1.36 13.73 -4.21
C HIS A 237 2.81 13.38 -3.85
N ALA A 238 3.18 12.11 -4.06
CA ALA A 238 4.57 11.72 -4.12
C ALA A 238 5.06 11.89 -5.57
N THR A 239 6.12 12.65 -5.77
CA THR A 239 6.59 13.01 -7.11
C THR A 239 8.10 12.83 -7.28
N GLY A 240 8.50 12.29 -8.44
CA GLY A 240 9.90 12.20 -8.84
C GLY A 240 10.55 13.57 -9.09
N TYR A 241 9.78 14.63 -9.29
CA TYR A 241 10.29 15.98 -9.53
C TYR A 241 11.13 16.52 -8.36
N VAL A 242 10.64 16.35 -7.12
CA VAL A 242 11.38 16.70 -5.90
C VAL A 242 11.87 15.48 -5.13
N MET A 243 11.66 14.27 -5.65
CA MET A 243 11.96 13.00 -4.99
C MET A 243 11.33 12.89 -3.60
N GLY A 244 10.05 13.27 -3.48
CA GLY A 244 9.35 13.25 -2.19
C GLY A 244 7.87 13.57 -2.27
N VAL A 245 7.22 13.58 -1.09
CA VAL A 245 5.81 13.96 -0.93
C VAL A 245 5.70 15.46 -0.65
N ILE A 246 4.93 16.16 -1.50
CA ILE A 246 4.68 17.59 -1.39
C ILE A 246 3.21 17.95 -1.61
N GLU A 247 2.81 19.13 -1.15
CA GLU A 247 1.63 19.86 -1.63
C GLU A 247 2.06 20.96 -2.58
N GLU A 248 1.37 21.09 -3.69
CA GLU A 248 1.59 22.20 -4.65
C GLU A 248 0.27 22.63 -5.31
N GLU A 249 0.29 23.77 -6.00
CA GLU A 249 -0.83 24.25 -6.79
C GLU A 249 -1.04 23.35 -8.01
N ILE A 250 -2.30 22.95 -8.26
CA ILE A 250 -2.67 22.08 -9.38
C ILE A 250 -2.27 22.70 -10.71
N ALA A 251 -2.54 24.01 -10.92
CA ALA A 251 -2.21 24.70 -12.16
C ALA A 251 -0.70 24.69 -12.45
N THR A 252 0.13 24.93 -11.42
CA THR A 252 1.60 24.90 -11.52
C THR A 252 2.09 23.50 -11.86
N ALA A 253 1.57 22.47 -11.19
CA ALA A 253 1.92 21.08 -11.46
C ALA A 253 1.52 20.64 -12.87
N VAL A 254 0.30 20.96 -13.31
CA VAL A 254 -0.18 20.65 -14.66
C VAL A 254 0.72 21.27 -15.73
N ALA A 255 1.09 22.55 -15.58
CA ALA A 255 1.97 23.24 -16.52
C ALA A 255 3.36 22.55 -16.59
N ARG A 256 3.94 22.24 -15.44
CA ARG A 256 5.24 21.55 -15.34
C ARG A 256 5.20 20.15 -15.94
N ILE A 257 4.24 19.31 -15.53
CA ILE A 257 4.09 17.93 -16.02
C ILE A 257 3.91 17.91 -17.53
N THR A 258 3.11 18.86 -18.07
CA THR A 258 2.91 18.97 -19.51
C THR A 258 4.20 19.37 -20.23
N ALA A 259 4.97 20.33 -19.70
CA ALA A 259 6.25 20.76 -20.26
C ALA A 259 7.32 19.65 -20.25
N GLU A 260 7.27 18.77 -19.24
CA GLU A 260 8.16 17.61 -19.10
C GLU A 260 7.70 16.39 -19.95
N GLY A 261 6.61 16.50 -20.73
CA GLY A 261 6.11 15.47 -21.63
C GLY A 261 5.16 14.46 -20.97
N GLY A 262 4.74 14.67 -19.72
CA GLY A 262 3.76 13.83 -19.02
C GLY A 262 2.30 14.02 -19.52
N GLY A 263 2.06 15.03 -20.33
CA GLY A 263 0.76 15.30 -20.93
C GLY A 263 -0.27 15.97 -19.98
N PRO A 264 -1.53 16.08 -20.41
CA PRO A 264 -2.60 16.68 -19.61
C PRO A 264 -3.12 15.74 -18.54
N VAL A 265 -3.97 16.25 -17.63
CA VAL A 265 -4.79 15.41 -16.75
C VAL A 265 -5.73 14.56 -17.62
N VAL A 266 -5.62 13.22 -17.48
CA VAL A 266 -6.36 12.25 -18.30
C VAL A 266 -7.65 11.77 -17.63
N ALA A 267 -7.73 11.84 -16.31
CA ALA A 267 -8.94 11.50 -15.57
C ALA A 267 -8.99 12.24 -14.22
N ARG A 268 -10.20 12.45 -13.72
CA ARG A 268 -10.48 12.92 -12.36
C ARG A 268 -11.52 12.00 -11.75
N ARG A 269 -11.29 11.53 -10.51
CA ARG A 269 -12.17 10.57 -9.84
C ARG A 269 -12.49 10.99 -8.42
N ARG A 270 -13.72 10.77 -8.01
CA ARG A 270 -14.18 10.89 -6.63
C ARG A 270 -14.39 9.48 -6.09
N PRO A 271 -13.50 9.02 -5.21
CA PRO A 271 -13.59 7.70 -4.58
C PRO A 271 -14.84 7.48 -3.74
#